data_a009b04f0012f088245d34d375db2d42
#
_entry.id   a009b04f0012f088245d34d375db2d42
#
_cell.length_a   1.000
_cell.length_b   1.000
_cell.length_c   1.000
_cell.angle_alpha   90.00
_cell.angle_beta   90.00
_cell.angle_gamma   90.00
#
_symmetry.space_group_name_H-M   'P 1'
#
loop_
_entity.id
_entity.type
_entity.pdbx_description
1 polymer ?
#
loop_
_entity_poly.entity_id
_entity_poly.type
_entity_poly.pdbx_seq_one_letter_code
_entity_poly.pdbx_strand_id
1 'polypeptide(L)'
;MSLNRREFLKFSAGVSAAASSLSGGALQGAANGGEKHVHSFCEMCSSRCPIEAKVVDGKVRFLSGNPKAGGTATSLCARGGSGLSQLYDANRIKKPLIRAGERGENKWREVSWDEALDYVASKMLDIKQKYGPESFVFTCKSSQTHKLMVNFASAYGSPNCFSHFSCCPITYQMVCEQMYGIAKLKRDFANAKYVVNFGHNLFEGIVIADAKKLAKFAS
;
A
#
# COMPACT_ATOMS: atom_id res chain seq x y z
N MET A 1 31.79 -13.87 0.30
CA MET A 1 31.28 -13.71 1.67
C MET A 1 29.84 -14.22 1.65
N SER A 2 29.55 -15.36 2.24
CA SER A 2 28.18 -15.89 2.31
C SER A 2 27.46 -15.19 3.46
N LEU A 3 26.54 -14.29 3.12
CA LEU A 3 25.63 -13.68 4.08
C LEU A 3 24.64 -14.75 4.54
N ASN A 4 24.66 -15.10 5.81
CA ASN A 4 23.63 -15.97 6.36
C ASN A 4 22.33 -15.18 6.64
N ARG A 5 21.19 -15.89 6.85
CA ARG A 5 19.88 -15.32 7.14
C ARG A 5 19.91 -14.20 8.19
N ARG A 6 20.70 -14.39 9.25
CA ARG A 6 20.78 -13.45 10.38
C ARG A 6 21.49 -12.15 9.99
N GLU A 7 22.47 -12.21 9.11
CA GLU A 7 23.17 -11.04 8.58
C GLU A 7 22.33 -10.32 7.54
N PHE A 8 21.60 -11.04 6.71
CA PHE A 8 20.61 -10.45 5.79
C PHE A 8 19.51 -9.69 6.54
N LEU A 9 18.96 -10.29 7.60
CA LEU A 9 17.95 -9.65 8.45
C LEU A 9 18.52 -8.49 9.28
N LYS A 10 19.77 -8.55 9.73
CA LYS A 10 20.43 -7.42 10.41
C LYS A 10 20.71 -6.25 9.48
N PHE A 11 21.03 -6.52 8.22
CA PHE A 11 21.23 -5.49 7.22
C PHE A 11 19.90 -4.79 6.87
N SER A 12 18.79 -5.54 6.78
CA SER A 12 17.46 -4.98 6.63
C SER A 12 16.93 -4.30 7.89
N ALA A 13 17.30 -4.79 9.09
CA ALA A 13 16.90 -4.21 10.38
C ALA A 13 17.63 -2.89 10.70
N GLY A 14 18.85 -2.70 10.22
CA GLY A 14 19.57 -1.43 10.36
C GLY A 14 18.87 -0.25 9.65
N VAL A 15 18.12 -0.53 8.59
CA VAL A 15 17.27 0.45 7.91
C VAL A 15 15.93 0.67 8.64
N SER A 16 15.49 -0.30 9.44
CA SER A 16 14.21 -0.26 10.17
C SER A 16 14.33 0.43 11.54
N ALA A 17 15.51 0.50 12.14
CA ALA A 17 15.70 1.10 13.46
C ALA A 17 15.43 2.62 13.50
N ALA A 18 15.56 3.30 12.35
CA ALA A 18 15.22 4.72 12.23
C ALA A 18 13.71 4.99 12.06
N ALA A 19 12.92 3.94 11.75
CA ALA A 19 11.47 4.06 11.57
C ALA A 19 10.65 3.60 12.79
N SER A 20 11.27 2.91 13.75
CA SER A 20 10.59 2.32 14.90
C SER A 20 10.40 3.27 16.10
N SER A 21 10.93 4.48 16.04
CA SER A 21 10.67 5.49 17.07
C SER A 21 9.32 6.21 16.96
N LEU A 22 8.55 5.93 15.90
CA LEU A 22 7.24 6.56 15.66
C LEU A 22 6.03 5.62 15.75
N SER A 23 6.22 4.35 16.04
CA SER A 23 5.12 3.37 16.11
C SER A 23 5.06 2.54 17.39
N GLY A 24 5.67 3.01 18.47
CA GLY A 24 5.59 2.42 19.82
C GLY A 24 4.24 2.61 20.51
N GLY A 25 3.16 2.80 19.79
CA GLY A 25 1.78 2.89 20.26
C GLY A 25 1.06 1.56 20.20
N ALA A 26 1.40 0.64 21.08
CA ALA A 26 0.51 -0.30 21.73
C ALA A 26 -0.45 -1.15 20.86
N LEU A 27 0.02 -2.32 20.46
CA LEU A 27 -0.81 -3.50 20.30
C LEU A 27 -1.01 -4.27 21.64
N GLN A 28 -0.88 -3.59 22.77
CA GLN A 28 -1.21 -4.14 24.07
C GLN A 28 -2.58 -3.64 24.51
N GLY A 29 -3.59 -4.48 24.39
CA GLY A 29 -4.91 -4.15 24.89
C GLY A 29 -6.03 -5.03 24.34
N ALA A 30 -5.84 -6.33 24.35
CA ALA A 30 -6.91 -7.26 24.05
C ALA A 30 -7.24 -8.08 25.28
N ALA A 31 -8.04 -7.56 26.19
CA ALA A 31 -8.73 -8.38 27.19
C ALA A 31 -9.79 -7.65 28.04
N ASN A 32 -10.39 -6.57 27.56
CA ASN A 32 -11.60 -6.08 28.21
C ASN A 32 -12.62 -5.75 27.13
N GLY A 33 -13.74 -6.46 27.14
CA GLY A 33 -14.87 -6.28 26.24
C GLY A 33 -15.42 -4.87 26.36
N GLY A 34 -14.98 -3.99 25.47
CA GLY A 34 -15.38 -2.60 25.41
C GLY A 34 -15.27 -2.05 24.00
N GLU A 35 -15.99 -1.00 23.73
CA GLU A 35 -15.92 -0.25 22.49
C GLU A 35 -14.62 0.56 22.44
N LYS A 36 -13.85 0.46 21.35
CA LYS A 36 -12.64 1.24 21.11
C LYS A 36 -12.68 1.87 19.71
N HIS A 37 -12.16 3.07 19.60
CA HIS A 37 -11.93 3.76 18.33
C HIS A 37 -10.45 3.77 18.00
N VAL A 38 -10.08 3.16 16.88
CA VAL A 38 -8.69 3.03 16.44
C VAL A 38 -8.51 3.79 15.14
N HIS A 39 -7.50 4.66 15.09
CA HIS A 39 -7.19 5.42 13.89
C HIS A 39 -6.20 4.67 13.01
N SER A 40 -6.45 4.70 11.69
CA SER A 40 -5.61 4.06 10.68
C SER A 40 -5.76 4.76 9.33
N PHE A 41 -5.27 4.13 8.27
CA PHE A 41 -5.40 4.60 6.90
C PHE A 41 -6.03 3.54 6.01
N CYS A 42 -6.86 3.99 5.06
CA CYS A 42 -7.40 3.14 4.02
C CYS A 42 -6.36 2.96 2.90
N GLU A 43 -5.96 1.74 2.62
CA GLU A 43 -5.00 1.38 1.55
C GLU A 43 -5.69 0.84 0.29
N MET A 44 -7.00 1.02 0.13
CA MET A 44 -7.74 0.55 -1.04
C MET A 44 -7.40 1.32 -2.33
N CYS A 45 -6.86 2.53 -2.22
CA CYS A 45 -6.39 3.34 -3.36
C CYS A 45 -5.33 4.36 -2.93
N SER A 46 -4.79 5.08 -3.90
CA SER A 46 -3.75 6.10 -3.67
C SER A 46 -4.17 7.29 -2.81
N SER A 47 -5.47 7.49 -2.55
CA SER A 47 -5.96 8.58 -1.70
C SER A 47 -5.63 8.41 -0.22
N ARG A 48 -5.39 7.19 0.25
CA ARG A 48 -4.96 6.87 1.62
C ARG A 48 -5.76 7.62 2.69
N CYS A 49 -7.09 7.59 2.55
CA CYS A 49 -7.95 8.33 3.47
C CYS A 49 -7.70 7.92 4.92
N PRO A 50 -7.51 8.86 5.85
CA PRO A 50 -7.51 8.57 7.27
C PRO A 50 -8.84 7.96 7.68
N ILE A 51 -8.82 6.86 8.41
CA ILE A 51 -10.01 6.15 8.87
C ILE A 51 -10.05 6.05 10.38
N GLU A 52 -11.25 5.93 10.90
CA GLU A 52 -11.54 5.50 12.25
C GLU A 52 -12.24 4.15 12.20
N ALA A 53 -11.69 3.19 12.91
CA ALA A 53 -12.25 1.86 13.06
C ALA A 53 -12.89 1.72 14.44
N LYS A 54 -14.18 1.43 14.48
CA LYS A 54 -14.91 1.05 15.70
C LYS A 54 -14.67 -0.42 15.96
N VAL A 55 -14.03 -0.73 17.07
CA VAL A 55 -13.72 -2.09 17.53
C VAL A 55 -14.60 -2.42 18.74
N VAL A 56 -15.33 -3.52 18.65
CA VAL A 56 -16.15 -4.05 19.72
C VAL A 56 -15.74 -5.50 19.97
N ASP A 57 -15.41 -5.85 21.19
CA ASP A 57 -14.97 -7.19 21.59
C ASP A 57 -13.82 -7.73 20.70
N GLY A 58 -12.84 -6.87 20.43
CA GLY A 58 -11.67 -7.21 19.61
C GLY A 58 -11.95 -7.33 18.10
N LYS A 59 -13.17 -7.07 17.64
CA LYS A 59 -13.57 -7.14 16.23
C LYS A 59 -13.91 -5.75 15.69
N VAL A 60 -13.38 -5.42 14.52
CA VAL A 60 -13.77 -4.21 13.80
C VAL A 60 -15.21 -4.36 13.32
N ARG A 61 -16.09 -3.46 13.74
CA ARG A 61 -17.51 -3.48 13.41
C ARG A 61 -17.91 -2.40 12.42
N PHE A 62 -17.16 -1.31 12.37
CA PHE A 62 -17.49 -0.21 11.49
C PHE A 62 -16.22 0.55 11.09
N LEU A 63 -16.21 1.08 9.85
CA LEU A 63 -15.16 1.95 9.33
C LEU A 63 -15.79 3.26 8.88
N SER A 64 -15.23 4.37 9.35
CA SER A 64 -15.60 5.72 8.93
C SER A 64 -14.37 6.53 8.53
N GLY A 65 -14.56 7.69 7.95
CA GLY A 65 -13.49 8.68 7.85
C GLY A 65 -13.12 9.19 9.24
N ASN A 66 -11.85 9.50 9.45
CA ASN A 66 -11.39 10.01 10.75
C ASN A 66 -11.88 11.46 10.95
N PRO A 67 -12.75 11.73 11.93
CA PRO A 67 -13.29 13.08 12.16
C PRO A 67 -12.23 14.09 12.61
N LYS A 68 -11.11 13.61 13.17
CA LYS A 68 -9.98 14.44 13.61
C LYS A 68 -9.03 14.82 12.50
N ALA A 69 -9.13 14.17 11.33
CA ALA A 69 -8.33 14.51 10.17
C ALA A 69 -9.00 15.66 9.41
N GLY A 70 -8.34 16.79 9.30
CA GLY A 70 -8.90 18.00 8.68
C GLY A 70 -9.32 17.83 7.20
N GLY A 71 -10.13 18.74 6.70
CA GLY A 71 -10.50 18.86 5.30
C GLY A 71 -11.44 17.77 4.79
N THR A 72 -11.18 17.24 3.60
CA THR A 72 -11.99 16.18 2.97
C THR A 72 -11.71 14.77 3.52
N ALA A 73 -10.79 14.67 4.48
CA ALA A 73 -10.36 13.39 5.06
C ALA A 73 -11.37 12.80 6.07
N THR A 74 -12.40 13.55 6.45
CA THR A 74 -13.44 13.14 7.41
C THR A 74 -14.46 12.14 6.87
N SER A 75 -14.42 11.82 5.59
CA SER A 75 -15.37 10.88 4.95
C SER A 75 -14.64 9.72 4.28
N LEU A 76 -15.29 8.57 4.29
CA LEU A 76 -14.83 7.35 3.65
C LEU A 76 -15.78 7.00 2.48
N CYS A 77 -15.24 6.56 1.35
CA CYS A 77 -16.06 6.12 0.23
C CYS A 77 -16.55 4.67 0.41
N ALA A 78 -17.48 4.24 -0.43
CA ALA A 78 -18.01 2.88 -0.42
C ALA A 78 -16.91 1.81 -0.52
N ARG A 79 -15.89 2.04 -1.35
CA ARG A 79 -14.73 1.12 -1.45
C ARG A 79 -13.97 1.01 -0.13
N GLY A 80 -13.71 2.12 0.56
CA GLY A 80 -13.07 2.09 1.87
C GLY A 80 -13.95 1.43 2.93
N GLY A 81 -15.27 1.68 2.89
CA GLY A 81 -16.25 1.03 3.77
C GLY A 81 -16.32 -0.49 3.57
N SER A 82 -16.15 -0.97 2.33
CA SER A 82 -16.13 -2.41 2.03
C SER A 82 -14.90 -3.15 2.59
N GLY A 83 -13.94 -2.43 3.16
CA GLY A 83 -12.77 -3.03 3.81
C GLY A 83 -13.11 -4.03 4.93
N LEU A 84 -14.26 -3.90 5.57
CA LEU A 84 -14.74 -4.89 6.53
C LEU A 84 -15.01 -6.25 5.89
N SER A 85 -15.65 -6.28 4.73
CA SER A 85 -15.90 -7.53 3.99
C SER A 85 -14.59 -8.20 3.61
N GLN A 86 -13.59 -7.42 3.18
CA GLN A 86 -12.27 -7.94 2.86
C GLN A 86 -11.52 -8.46 4.09
N LEU A 87 -11.66 -7.78 5.24
CA LEU A 87 -11.01 -8.18 6.49
C LEU A 87 -11.53 -9.53 7.01
N TYR A 88 -12.84 -9.74 6.89
CA TYR A 88 -13.52 -10.92 7.43
C TYR A 88 -13.94 -11.94 6.35
N ASP A 89 -13.40 -11.82 5.13
CA ASP A 89 -13.64 -12.78 4.06
C ASP A 89 -13.18 -14.17 4.50
N ALA A 90 -14.05 -15.16 4.32
CA ALA A 90 -13.75 -16.56 4.68
C ALA A 90 -12.58 -17.13 3.86
N ASN A 91 -12.40 -16.64 2.63
CA ASN A 91 -11.33 -17.07 1.74
C ASN A 91 -10.04 -16.23 1.89
N ARG A 92 -10.00 -15.32 2.87
CA ARG A 92 -8.80 -14.53 3.09
C ARG A 92 -7.61 -15.41 3.44
N ILE A 93 -6.51 -15.26 2.68
CA ILE A 93 -5.24 -15.94 2.97
C ILE A 93 -4.68 -15.39 4.28
N LYS A 94 -4.50 -16.28 5.27
CA LYS A 94 -4.03 -15.92 6.62
C LYS A 94 -2.62 -16.39 6.93
N LYS A 95 -2.08 -17.29 6.10
CA LYS A 95 -0.73 -17.85 6.22
C LYS A 95 -0.04 -17.83 4.87
N PRO A 96 1.28 -17.83 4.84
CA PRO A 96 2.01 -18.00 3.59
C PRO A 96 1.67 -19.32 2.90
N LEU A 97 1.67 -19.29 1.57
CA LEU A 97 1.40 -20.45 0.72
C LEU A 97 2.60 -20.72 -0.19
N ILE A 98 3.06 -21.97 -0.23
CA ILE A 98 4.04 -22.43 -1.21
C ILE A 98 3.34 -23.37 -2.19
N ARG A 99 3.66 -23.24 -3.47
CA ARG A 99 3.12 -24.11 -4.50
C ARG A 99 3.53 -25.56 -4.24
N ALA A 100 2.54 -26.47 -4.23
CA ALA A 100 2.72 -27.90 -4.01
C ALA A 100 2.53 -28.76 -5.28
N GLY A 101 2.16 -28.16 -6.40
CA GLY A 101 1.94 -28.82 -7.67
C GLY A 101 2.55 -28.06 -8.86
N GLU A 102 2.28 -28.52 -10.04
CA GLU A 102 2.71 -27.88 -11.28
C GLU A 102 2.04 -26.51 -11.48
N ARG A 103 2.64 -25.68 -12.34
CA ARG A 103 2.10 -24.34 -12.64
C ARG A 103 0.73 -24.51 -13.34
N GLY A 104 -0.31 -23.90 -12.76
CA GLY A 104 -1.69 -24.00 -13.26
C GLY A 104 -2.56 -24.98 -12.51
N GLU A 105 -2.03 -25.92 -11.74
CA GLU A 105 -2.82 -26.88 -10.95
C GLU A 105 -3.52 -26.27 -9.74
N ASN A 106 -3.19 -25.07 -9.35
CA ASN A 106 -3.74 -24.37 -8.18
C ASN A 106 -3.63 -25.16 -6.86
N LYS A 107 -2.57 -25.96 -6.71
CA LYS A 107 -2.26 -26.72 -5.50
C LYS A 107 -1.28 -25.94 -4.62
N TRP A 108 -1.68 -25.67 -3.39
CA TRP A 108 -0.93 -24.86 -2.44
C TRP A 108 -0.82 -25.56 -1.09
N ARG A 109 0.31 -25.38 -0.42
CA ARG A 109 0.57 -25.83 0.95
C ARG A 109 0.77 -24.63 1.85
N GLU A 110 0.04 -24.58 2.96
CA GLU A 110 0.30 -23.60 4.03
C GLU A 110 1.63 -23.89 4.71
N VAL A 111 2.37 -22.81 4.99
CA VAL A 111 3.68 -22.88 5.64
C VAL A 111 3.80 -21.81 6.72
N SER A 112 4.80 -21.95 7.59
CA SER A 112 5.14 -20.89 8.53
C SER A 112 5.78 -19.70 7.81
N TRP A 113 5.79 -18.54 8.49
CA TRP A 113 6.52 -17.37 7.97
C TRP A 113 8.02 -17.62 7.84
N ASP A 114 8.61 -18.37 8.79
CA ASP A 114 10.03 -18.71 8.73
C ASP A 114 10.36 -19.56 7.51
N GLU A 115 9.57 -20.62 7.26
CA GLU A 115 9.75 -21.45 6.07
C GLU A 115 9.58 -20.65 4.77
N ALA A 116 8.57 -19.79 4.69
CA ALA A 116 8.32 -18.96 3.51
C ALA A 116 9.46 -17.97 3.25
N LEU A 117 9.95 -17.31 4.29
CA LEU A 117 11.05 -16.34 4.17
C LEU A 117 12.37 -17.02 3.81
N ASP A 118 12.66 -18.18 4.39
CA ASP A 118 13.86 -18.96 4.03
C ASP A 118 13.79 -19.43 2.58
N TYR A 119 12.63 -19.89 2.13
CA TYR A 119 12.41 -20.29 0.74
C TYR A 119 12.63 -19.12 -0.23
N VAL A 120 12.03 -17.96 0.04
CA VAL A 120 12.21 -16.75 -0.80
C VAL A 120 13.65 -16.29 -0.80
N ALA A 121 14.30 -16.20 0.36
CA ALA A 121 15.68 -15.75 0.48
C ALA A 121 16.65 -16.67 -0.26
N SER A 122 16.51 -18.00 -0.11
CA SER A 122 17.36 -18.95 -0.84
C SER A 122 17.21 -18.81 -2.34
N LYS A 123 15.97 -18.70 -2.87
CA LYS A 123 15.73 -18.50 -4.29
C LYS A 123 16.29 -17.21 -4.84
N MET A 124 16.16 -16.12 -4.08
CA MET A 124 16.76 -14.83 -4.46
C MET A 124 18.28 -14.89 -4.50
N LEU A 125 18.92 -15.56 -3.52
CA LEU A 125 20.36 -15.75 -3.49
C LEU A 125 20.84 -16.64 -4.65
N ASP A 126 20.16 -17.75 -4.94
CA ASP A 126 20.46 -18.62 -6.06
C ASP A 126 20.42 -17.86 -7.40
N ILE A 127 19.36 -17.05 -7.63
CA ILE A 127 19.24 -16.22 -8.83
C ILE A 127 20.38 -15.22 -8.91
N LYS A 128 20.68 -14.53 -7.81
CA LYS A 128 21.76 -13.54 -7.76
C LYS A 128 23.13 -14.17 -8.07
N GLN A 129 23.40 -15.37 -7.54
CA GLN A 129 24.67 -16.06 -7.78
C GLN A 129 24.77 -16.58 -9.21
N LYS A 130 23.66 -17.07 -9.77
CA LYS A 130 23.66 -17.71 -11.10
C LYS A 130 23.59 -16.72 -12.26
N TYR A 131 22.84 -15.64 -12.09
CA TYR A 131 22.50 -14.74 -13.20
C TYR A 131 22.82 -13.27 -12.93
N GLY A 132 23.37 -12.93 -11.76
CA GLY A 132 23.58 -11.56 -11.32
C GLY A 132 22.33 -10.91 -10.69
N PRO A 133 22.52 -9.87 -9.88
CA PRO A 133 21.40 -9.20 -9.20
C PRO A 133 20.45 -8.48 -10.16
N GLU A 134 20.92 -8.05 -11.31
CA GLU A 134 20.15 -7.37 -12.37
C GLU A 134 19.13 -8.27 -13.05
N SER A 135 19.25 -9.59 -12.91
CA SER A 135 18.29 -10.55 -13.43
C SER A 135 16.96 -10.57 -12.63
N PHE A 136 16.97 -10.00 -11.43
CA PHE A 136 15.78 -9.95 -10.58
C PHE A 136 15.04 -8.62 -10.73
N VAL A 137 13.75 -8.70 -11.04
CA VAL A 137 12.88 -7.54 -11.22
C VAL A 137 11.95 -7.40 -10.01
N PHE A 138 11.95 -6.22 -9.41
CA PHE A 138 11.03 -5.84 -8.35
C PHE A 138 9.89 -5.00 -8.91
N THR A 139 8.66 -5.42 -8.66
CA THR A 139 7.47 -4.65 -9.03
C THR A 139 6.63 -4.34 -7.82
N CYS A 140 6.20 -3.10 -7.67
CA CYS A 140 5.37 -2.71 -6.55
C CYS A 140 4.31 -1.69 -6.96
N LYS A 141 3.21 -1.67 -6.24
CA LYS A 141 2.25 -0.58 -6.32
C LYS A 141 2.85 0.64 -5.62
N SER A 142 2.48 1.82 -6.08
CA SER A 142 2.75 3.08 -5.41
C SER A 142 1.99 3.17 -4.08
N SER A 143 2.53 2.49 -3.07
CA SER A 143 2.01 2.44 -1.70
C SER A 143 3.03 3.04 -0.72
N GLN A 144 2.73 3.02 0.55
CA GLN A 144 3.67 3.43 1.61
C GLN A 144 4.94 2.56 1.63
N THR A 145 4.82 1.30 1.22
CA THR A 145 5.92 0.35 1.15
C THR A 145 6.81 0.52 -0.09
N HIS A 146 6.44 1.41 -1.04
CA HIS A 146 7.21 1.62 -2.27
C HIS A 146 8.68 1.98 -1.98
N LYS A 147 8.90 2.94 -1.09
CA LYS A 147 10.26 3.36 -0.73
C LYS A 147 11.06 2.23 -0.08
N LEU A 148 10.42 1.40 0.74
CA LEU A 148 11.04 0.21 1.32
C LEU A 148 11.45 -0.78 0.24
N MET A 149 10.59 -1.02 -0.75
CA MET A 149 10.90 -1.92 -1.88
C MET A 149 12.05 -1.40 -2.73
N VAL A 150 12.10 -0.09 -3.01
CA VAL A 150 13.23 0.52 -3.75
C VAL A 150 14.54 0.37 -2.98
N ASN A 151 14.53 0.64 -1.68
CA ASN A 151 15.71 0.47 -0.84
C ASN A 151 16.16 -1.00 -0.78
N PHE A 152 15.21 -1.94 -0.71
CA PHE A 152 15.50 -3.36 -0.72
C PHE A 152 16.10 -3.81 -2.07
N ALA A 153 15.53 -3.38 -3.20
CA ALA A 153 16.06 -3.66 -4.53
C ALA A 153 17.50 -3.13 -4.68
N SER A 154 17.75 -1.91 -4.23
CA SER A 154 19.08 -1.31 -4.22
C SER A 154 20.06 -2.10 -3.35
N ALA A 155 19.67 -2.53 -2.15
CA ALA A 155 20.50 -3.34 -1.26
C ALA A 155 20.77 -4.75 -1.84
N TYR A 156 19.81 -5.32 -2.56
CA TYR A 156 19.98 -6.57 -3.30
C TYR A 156 20.98 -6.41 -4.45
N GLY A 157 21.05 -5.20 -5.03
CA GLY A 157 21.93 -4.84 -6.16
C GLY A 157 21.19 -4.81 -7.52
N SER A 158 19.84 -4.91 -7.53
CA SER A 158 19.07 -4.83 -8.76
C SER A 158 18.69 -3.39 -9.09
N PRO A 159 18.98 -2.89 -10.31
CA PRO A 159 18.46 -1.61 -10.78
C PRO A 159 16.99 -1.71 -11.23
N ASN A 160 16.46 -2.93 -11.35
CA ASN A 160 15.17 -3.21 -11.95
C ASN A 160 14.05 -3.16 -10.91
N CYS A 161 13.68 -1.95 -10.46
CA CYS A 161 12.57 -1.73 -9.56
C CYS A 161 11.53 -0.82 -10.20
N PHE A 162 10.36 -1.36 -10.51
CA PHE A 162 9.29 -0.67 -11.22
C PHE A 162 8.05 -0.52 -10.35
N SER A 163 7.34 0.57 -10.53
CA SER A 163 6.05 0.79 -9.88
C SER A 163 4.99 1.16 -10.90
N HIS A 164 3.75 1.18 -10.46
CA HIS A 164 2.63 1.67 -11.27
C HIS A 164 2.89 3.07 -11.85
N PHE A 165 3.66 3.91 -11.16
CA PHE A 165 4.01 5.25 -11.66
C PHE A 165 4.88 5.23 -12.91
N SER A 166 5.62 4.17 -13.16
CA SER A 166 6.42 4.03 -14.38
C SER A 166 5.56 3.92 -15.66
N CYS A 167 4.29 3.64 -15.54
CA CYS A 167 3.39 3.46 -16.67
C CYS A 167 2.25 4.47 -16.70
N CYS A 168 1.58 4.72 -15.57
CA CYS A 168 0.31 5.44 -15.55
C CYS A 168 0.45 6.96 -15.67
N PRO A 169 1.19 7.68 -14.81
CA PRO A 169 1.23 9.14 -14.85
C PRO A 169 2.38 9.71 -15.67
N ILE A 170 3.34 8.89 -16.14
CA ILE A 170 4.57 9.41 -16.75
C ILE A 170 4.29 10.30 -17.95
N THR A 171 3.39 9.88 -18.85
CA THR A 171 3.03 10.68 -20.04
C THR A 171 2.43 12.02 -19.65
N TYR A 172 1.50 12.01 -18.69
CA TYR A 172 0.89 13.24 -18.18
C TYR A 172 1.92 14.16 -17.52
N GLN A 173 2.84 13.60 -16.74
CA GLN A 173 3.91 14.36 -16.09
C GLN A 173 4.85 14.97 -17.10
N MET A 174 5.30 14.21 -18.09
CA MET A 174 6.18 14.70 -19.16
C MET A 174 5.52 15.84 -19.94
N VAL A 175 4.25 15.72 -20.30
CA VAL A 175 3.51 16.78 -20.98
C VAL A 175 3.41 18.03 -20.10
N CYS A 176 3.09 17.84 -18.81
CA CYS A 176 3.01 18.98 -17.88
C CYS A 176 4.37 19.68 -17.70
N GLU A 177 5.45 18.92 -17.58
CA GLU A 177 6.80 19.47 -17.48
C GLU A 177 7.21 20.27 -18.73
N GLN A 178 6.91 19.73 -19.91
CA GLN A 178 7.24 20.40 -21.17
C GLN A 178 6.40 21.65 -21.42
N MET A 179 5.10 21.61 -21.08
CA MET A 179 4.19 22.74 -21.35
C MET A 179 4.20 23.80 -20.25
N TYR A 180 4.39 23.40 -18.99
CA TYR A 180 4.16 24.28 -17.83
C TYR A 180 5.36 24.33 -16.88
N GLY A 181 6.42 23.57 -17.13
CA GLY A 181 7.59 23.50 -16.24
C GLY A 181 7.35 22.83 -14.89
N ILE A 182 6.21 22.15 -14.71
CA ILE A 182 5.82 21.46 -13.47
C ILE A 182 5.28 20.08 -13.75
N ALA A 183 5.69 19.10 -12.96
CA ALA A 183 5.31 17.69 -13.17
C ALA A 183 3.82 17.40 -12.95
N LYS A 184 3.07 18.27 -12.27
CA LYS A 184 1.65 18.05 -11.98
C LYS A 184 0.90 19.35 -11.76
N LEU A 185 -0.16 19.55 -12.53
CA LEU A 185 -1.11 20.63 -12.33
C LEU A 185 -2.01 20.35 -11.11
N LYS A 186 -2.17 21.34 -10.26
CA LYS A 186 -3.16 21.32 -9.19
C LYS A 186 -4.51 21.81 -9.71
N ARG A 187 -5.57 21.06 -9.42
CA ARG A 187 -6.94 21.45 -9.74
C ARG A 187 -7.48 22.33 -8.63
N ASP A 188 -7.90 23.53 -8.96
CA ASP A 188 -8.49 24.49 -8.01
C ASP A 188 -10.01 24.51 -8.14
N PHE A 189 -10.68 23.51 -7.60
CA PHE A 189 -12.13 23.46 -7.58
C PHE A 189 -12.77 24.52 -6.66
N ALA A 190 -12.03 25.03 -5.69
CA ALA A 190 -12.58 25.98 -4.72
C ALA A 190 -12.85 27.36 -5.35
N ASN A 191 -12.04 27.75 -6.33
CA ASN A 191 -12.15 29.06 -6.99
C ASN A 191 -12.69 28.96 -8.44
N ALA A 192 -12.92 27.74 -8.94
CA ALA A 192 -13.46 27.53 -10.27
C ALA A 192 -14.92 27.98 -10.34
N LYS A 193 -15.28 28.75 -11.35
CA LYS A 193 -16.68 29.11 -11.64
C LYS A 193 -17.38 28.10 -12.55
N TYR A 194 -16.59 27.42 -13.39
CA TYR A 194 -17.07 26.40 -14.32
C TYR A 194 -16.09 25.23 -14.34
N VAL A 195 -16.62 24.02 -14.42
CA VAL A 195 -15.85 22.79 -14.59
C VAL A 195 -16.34 22.08 -15.83
N VAL A 196 -15.46 21.89 -16.80
CA VAL A 196 -15.75 21.10 -18.01
C VAL A 196 -15.07 19.74 -17.86
N ASN A 197 -15.84 18.67 -18.02
CA ASN A 197 -15.39 17.32 -17.83
C ASN A 197 -15.57 16.50 -19.12
N PHE A 198 -14.46 16.01 -19.68
CA PHE A 198 -14.46 15.20 -20.89
C PHE A 198 -14.08 13.76 -20.57
N GLY A 199 -15.02 12.82 -20.75
CA GLY A 199 -14.75 11.39 -20.69
C GLY A 199 -14.20 10.86 -19.35
N HIS A 200 -14.35 11.62 -18.25
CA HIS A 200 -13.83 11.24 -16.94
C HIS A 200 -14.96 11.19 -15.90
N ASN A 201 -15.22 10.00 -15.34
CA ASN A 201 -16.17 9.88 -14.25
C ASN A 201 -15.49 10.20 -12.92
N LEU A 202 -15.58 11.46 -12.50
CA LEU A 202 -14.93 11.96 -11.28
C LEU A 202 -15.47 11.30 -10.00
N PHE A 203 -16.72 10.84 -10.00
CA PHE A 203 -17.37 10.25 -8.82
C PHE A 203 -17.13 8.75 -8.68
N GLU A 204 -16.86 8.05 -9.75
CA GLU A 204 -16.38 6.65 -9.73
C GLU A 204 -14.88 6.52 -9.41
N GLY A 205 -14.19 7.62 -9.46
CA GLY A 205 -12.77 7.72 -9.67
C GLY A 205 -11.89 7.02 -8.64
N ILE A 206 -10.71 6.71 -9.14
CA ILE A 206 -9.56 6.22 -8.37
C ILE A 206 -9.10 7.29 -7.37
N VAL A 207 -9.33 8.58 -7.67
CA VAL A 207 -8.88 9.71 -6.84
C VAL A 207 -10.07 10.38 -6.16
N ILE A 208 -10.55 9.76 -5.10
CA ILE A 208 -11.69 10.23 -4.29
C ILE A 208 -11.50 11.64 -3.73
N ALA A 209 -10.28 12.08 -3.48
CA ALA A 209 -10.02 13.44 -3.01
C ALA A 209 -10.54 14.50 -3.99
N ASP A 210 -10.44 14.26 -5.30
CA ASP A 210 -10.98 15.18 -6.32
C ASP A 210 -12.50 15.10 -6.39
N ALA A 211 -13.08 13.91 -6.28
CA ALA A 211 -14.54 13.74 -6.22
C ALA A 211 -15.17 14.48 -5.02
N LYS A 212 -14.53 14.42 -3.85
CA LYS A 212 -14.97 15.15 -2.65
C LYS A 212 -14.91 16.67 -2.83
N LYS A 213 -13.87 17.17 -3.50
CA LYS A 213 -13.73 18.61 -3.79
C LYS A 213 -14.79 19.06 -4.80
N LEU A 214 -15.03 18.25 -5.83
CA LEU A 214 -16.05 18.53 -6.82
C LEU A 214 -17.46 18.48 -6.24
N ALA A 215 -17.76 17.57 -5.33
CA ALA A 215 -19.04 17.52 -4.64
C ALA A 215 -19.31 18.82 -3.84
N LYS A 216 -18.27 19.39 -3.20
CA LYS A 216 -18.37 20.69 -2.53
C LYS A 216 -18.57 21.85 -3.50
N PHE A 217 -18.03 21.75 -4.71
CA PHE A 217 -18.24 22.76 -5.74
C PHE A 217 -19.66 22.75 -6.31
N ALA A 218 -20.27 21.55 -6.38
CA ALA A 218 -21.62 21.35 -6.93
C ALA A 218 -22.76 21.61 -5.91
N SER A 219 -22.44 21.76 -4.62
CA SER A 219 -23.39 22.08 -3.55
C SER A 219 -23.49 23.59 -3.33
#